data_9e49dfdeb0757ad8f10e561108198629
#
_entry.id   9e49dfdeb0757ad8f10e561108198629
#
_cell.length_a   1.000
_cell.length_b   1.000
_cell.length_c   1.000
_cell.angle_alpha   90.00
_cell.angle_beta   90.00
_cell.angle_gamma   90.00
#
_symmetry.space_group_name_H-M   'P 1'
#
loop_
_entity.id
_entity.type
_entity.pdbx_description
1 polymer ?
#
loop_
_entity_poly.entity_id
_entity_poly.type
_entity_poly.pdbx_seq_one_letter_code
_entity_poly.pdbx_strand_id
1 'polypeptide(L)'
;MSPALWAMACGFVLRVSSMPMGVFCRMTTVRRADLSCVVQAGGLSSRMGCDKARMPFCGEPLIERVLERLALVGSELVVTTSRPGELAYLEDREFDGLVPRVVMDIDGPAGAMRGIASSLTAARLPLVAIVACDMPFVSPELVGALADRVKEGPLDVCVPREERGIEPLCAVWRRESCAPAACELLASDRQRIRCLIDRVHAGYLDEPQIIAAAGSLLCFENVNTPEEFAAAELLA
;
A
#
# COMPACT_ATOMS: atom_id res chain seq x y z
N MET A 1 8.86 -31.17 -26.39
CA MET A 1 7.77 -30.28 -26.01
C MET A 1 8.39 -29.14 -25.22
N SER A 2 8.33 -27.94 -25.75
CA SER A 2 9.05 -26.73 -25.26
C SER A 2 8.35 -26.10 -24.04
N PRO A 3 9.08 -25.57 -23.04
CA PRO A 3 8.49 -24.94 -21.83
C PRO A 3 7.81 -23.57 -22.04
N ALA A 4 7.65 -23.14 -23.28
CA ALA A 4 7.19 -21.78 -23.60
C ALA A 4 5.66 -21.55 -23.54
N LEU A 5 4.85 -22.57 -23.22
CA LEU A 5 3.38 -22.46 -23.35
C LEU A 5 2.61 -22.14 -22.06
N TRP A 6 3.31 -21.96 -20.92
CA TRP A 6 2.64 -21.70 -19.62
C TRP A 6 2.72 -20.23 -19.13
N ALA A 7 3.41 -19.36 -19.87
CA ALA A 7 3.64 -17.97 -19.44
C ALA A 7 2.55 -16.95 -19.87
N MET A 8 1.52 -17.39 -20.62
CA MET A 8 0.51 -16.46 -21.18
C MET A 8 -0.75 -16.24 -20.33
N ALA A 9 -0.88 -16.88 -19.18
CA ALA A 9 -2.11 -16.78 -18.35
C ALA A 9 -2.07 -15.73 -17.23
N CYS A 10 -0.95 -15.04 -16.99
CA CYS A 10 -0.80 -14.11 -15.85
C CYS A 10 -0.15 -12.79 -16.23
N GLY A 11 -0.51 -12.14 -17.34
CA GLY A 11 -0.19 -10.72 -17.60
C GLY A 11 1.29 -10.26 -17.41
N PHE A 12 2.27 -11.17 -17.38
CA PHE A 12 3.69 -10.87 -17.22
C PHE A 12 4.40 -10.81 -18.58
N VAL A 13 4.90 -9.63 -18.94
CA VAL A 13 5.79 -9.47 -20.09
C VAL A 13 7.22 -9.73 -19.67
N LEU A 14 7.75 -10.90 -20.00
CA LEU A 14 9.18 -11.20 -19.87
C LEU A 14 9.99 -10.42 -20.91
N ARG A 15 10.70 -9.39 -20.50
CA ARG A 15 11.73 -8.75 -21.32
C ARG A 15 13.06 -9.47 -21.10
N VAL A 16 13.40 -10.40 -21.98
CA VAL A 16 14.71 -11.07 -21.97
C VAL A 16 15.71 -10.16 -22.69
N SER A 17 16.56 -9.45 -21.94
CA SER A 17 17.78 -8.89 -22.48
C SER A 17 18.93 -9.85 -22.19
N SER A 18 19.73 -10.12 -23.20
CA SER A 18 20.86 -11.06 -23.18
C SER A 18 21.95 -10.58 -22.20
N MET A 19 22.06 -11.24 -21.02
CA MET A 19 23.19 -11.10 -20.09
C MET A 19 23.60 -12.43 -19.47
N PRO A 20 24.87 -12.59 -19.03
CA PRO A 20 25.50 -13.89 -18.70
C PRO A 20 24.89 -14.54 -17.45
N MET A 21 25.02 -15.88 -17.39
CA MET A 21 24.51 -16.78 -16.33
C MET A 21 24.87 -16.27 -14.92
N GLY A 22 23.81 -15.98 -14.12
CA GLY A 22 23.92 -15.58 -12.71
C GLY A 22 22.91 -14.52 -12.27
N VAL A 23 22.06 -14.01 -13.16
CA VAL A 23 21.09 -12.96 -12.82
C VAL A 23 19.76 -13.60 -12.40
N PHE A 24 19.41 -13.50 -11.14
CA PHE A 24 18.04 -13.68 -10.66
C PHE A 24 17.10 -12.88 -11.56
N CYS A 25 16.12 -13.56 -12.17
CA CYS A 25 15.07 -12.92 -12.95
C CYS A 25 14.27 -12.02 -11.99
N ARG A 26 14.57 -10.71 -11.94
CA ARG A 26 13.72 -9.73 -11.29
C ARG A 26 12.40 -9.75 -12.05
N MET A 27 11.36 -10.26 -11.42
CA MET A 27 10.00 -10.05 -11.91
C MET A 27 9.78 -8.55 -11.95
N THR A 28 9.70 -8.00 -13.16
CA THR A 28 9.47 -6.56 -13.34
C THR A 28 8.01 -6.31 -12.96
N THR A 29 7.77 -5.66 -11.85
CA THR A 29 6.42 -5.23 -11.46
C THR A 29 5.90 -4.31 -12.56
N VAL A 30 4.75 -4.63 -13.14
CA VAL A 30 4.13 -3.82 -14.19
C VAL A 30 3.29 -2.75 -13.53
N ARG A 31 3.60 -1.48 -13.81
CA ARG A 31 2.82 -0.34 -13.35
C ARG A 31 1.37 -0.44 -13.85
N ARG A 32 0.40 -0.24 -12.95
CA ARG A 32 -1.02 -0.37 -13.22
C ARG A 32 -1.66 1.00 -13.43
N ALA A 33 -2.17 1.23 -14.63
CA ALA A 33 -2.78 2.51 -15.02
C ALA A 33 -4.08 2.84 -14.26
N ASP A 34 -4.70 1.84 -13.63
CA ASP A 34 -5.96 1.94 -12.89
C ASP A 34 -5.78 1.95 -11.36
N LEU A 35 -4.53 2.04 -10.85
CA LEU A 35 -4.22 1.93 -9.43
C LEU A 35 -3.63 3.23 -8.86
N SER A 36 -4.34 3.85 -7.91
CA SER A 36 -3.79 4.87 -7.00
C SER A 36 -3.13 4.17 -5.81
N CYS A 37 -1.91 4.57 -5.46
CA CYS A 37 -1.25 4.17 -4.22
C CYS A 37 -1.32 5.33 -3.23
N VAL A 38 -1.93 5.08 -2.08
CA VAL A 38 -2.11 6.07 -1.02
C VAL A 38 -1.35 5.65 0.23
N VAL A 39 -0.41 6.50 0.66
CA VAL A 39 0.31 6.33 1.92
C VAL A 39 -0.40 7.12 3.01
N GLN A 40 -0.86 6.43 4.05
CA GLN A 40 -1.42 7.08 5.23
C GLN A 40 -0.29 7.53 6.17
N ALA A 41 -0.05 8.83 6.22
CA ALA A 41 0.89 9.49 7.13
C ALA A 41 0.16 10.20 8.28
N GLY A 42 -1.05 9.76 8.61
CA GLY A 42 -1.90 10.27 9.69
C GLY A 42 -1.96 9.28 10.83
N GLY A 43 -1.54 9.68 12.01
CA GLY A 43 -1.69 8.91 13.24
C GLY A 43 -1.22 9.74 14.43
N LEU A 44 -1.78 9.50 15.63
CA LEU A 44 -1.30 10.08 16.87
C LEU A 44 0.04 9.41 17.27
N SER A 45 1.10 9.63 16.48
CA SER A 45 2.48 9.22 16.82
C SER A 45 3.06 10.05 17.98
N SER A 46 2.17 10.41 18.95
CA SER A 46 2.57 11.19 20.13
C SER A 46 3.55 10.47 21.05
N ARG A 47 3.74 9.16 20.87
CA ARG A 47 4.61 8.35 21.74
C ARG A 47 6.11 8.52 21.46
N MET A 48 6.49 8.97 20.25
CA MET A 48 7.89 9.14 19.84
C MET A 48 8.33 10.61 19.78
N GLY A 49 7.43 11.58 20.04
CA GLY A 49 7.77 13.02 20.07
C GLY A 49 8.18 13.63 18.72
N CYS A 50 8.25 12.84 17.64
CA CYS A 50 8.57 13.26 16.28
C CYS A 50 7.62 12.64 15.27
N ASP A 51 7.53 13.24 14.08
CA ASP A 51 6.74 12.73 12.98
C ASP A 51 7.41 11.45 12.43
N LYS A 52 6.78 10.30 12.68
CA LYS A 52 7.26 8.98 12.28
C LYS A 52 7.53 8.89 10.77
N ALA A 53 6.71 9.54 9.95
CA ALA A 53 6.86 9.57 8.50
C ALA A 53 8.21 10.17 8.05
N ARG A 54 8.75 11.12 8.83
CA ARG A 54 10.01 11.81 8.56
C ARG A 54 11.22 11.20 9.26
N MET A 55 11.05 10.17 10.09
CA MET A 55 12.18 9.51 10.73
C MET A 55 13.09 8.89 9.69
N PRO A 56 14.42 9.04 9.83
CA PRO A 56 15.37 8.43 8.91
C PRO A 56 15.31 6.90 9.04
N PHE A 57 15.16 6.24 7.90
CA PHE A 57 15.26 4.80 7.73
C PHE A 57 16.29 4.53 6.62
N CYS A 58 17.40 3.89 6.96
CA CYS A 58 18.56 3.73 6.07
C CYS A 58 19.04 5.07 5.47
N GLY A 59 18.96 6.17 6.23
CA GLY A 59 19.43 7.49 5.82
C GLY A 59 18.43 8.36 5.07
N GLU A 60 17.22 7.87 4.74
CA GLU A 60 16.16 8.60 4.07
C GLU A 60 14.87 8.61 4.92
N PRO A 61 13.98 9.61 4.76
CA PRO A 61 12.68 9.59 5.44
C PRO A 61 11.89 8.32 5.16
N LEU A 62 11.33 7.70 6.21
CA LEU A 62 10.58 6.45 6.11
C LEU A 62 9.48 6.48 5.04
N ILE A 63 8.76 7.61 4.94
CA ILE A 63 7.69 7.78 3.96
C ILE A 63 8.21 7.73 2.52
N GLU A 64 9.41 8.24 2.26
CA GLU A 64 10.01 8.21 0.92
C GLU A 64 10.31 6.78 0.50
N ARG A 65 10.82 5.96 1.42
CA ARG A 65 11.03 4.51 1.19
C ARG A 65 9.73 3.80 0.79
N VAL A 66 8.61 4.12 1.44
CA VAL A 66 7.30 3.52 1.10
C VAL A 66 6.82 4.02 -0.27
N LEU A 67 6.97 5.32 -0.55
CA LEU A 67 6.61 5.92 -1.85
C LEU A 67 7.42 5.34 -3.00
N GLU A 68 8.74 5.14 -2.86
CA GLU A 68 9.60 4.51 -3.85
C GLU A 68 9.10 3.12 -4.26
N ARG A 69 8.73 2.31 -3.28
CA ARG A 69 8.22 0.96 -3.52
C ARG A 69 6.87 0.99 -4.23
N LEU A 70 5.96 1.86 -3.80
CA LEU A 70 4.62 1.98 -4.38
C LEU A 70 4.62 2.62 -5.77
N ALA A 71 5.59 3.47 -6.09
CA ALA A 71 5.77 4.05 -7.42
C ALA A 71 6.00 2.98 -8.50
N LEU A 72 6.55 1.83 -8.13
CA LEU A 72 6.80 0.72 -9.07
C LEU A 72 5.51 0.04 -9.56
N VAL A 73 4.38 0.17 -8.83
CA VAL A 73 3.14 -0.57 -9.12
C VAL A 73 1.96 0.33 -9.44
N GLY A 74 1.85 1.53 -8.85
CA GLY A 74 0.76 2.48 -9.07
C GLY A 74 1.05 3.49 -10.16
N SER A 75 0.01 4.16 -10.67
CA SER A 75 0.10 5.28 -11.63
C SER A 75 -0.29 6.62 -11.01
N GLU A 76 -0.66 6.64 -9.75
CA GLU A 76 -0.88 7.83 -8.92
C GLU A 76 -0.32 7.57 -7.52
N LEU A 77 0.42 8.55 -6.98
CA LEU A 77 0.87 8.57 -5.59
C LEU A 77 0.13 9.65 -4.82
N VAL A 78 -0.39 9.30 -3.65
CA VAL A 78 -1.07 10.24 -2.74
C VAL A 78 -0.56 10.00 -1.33
N VAL A 79 -0.38 11.05 -0.58
CA VAL A 79 -0.11 11.00 0.86
C VAL A 79 -1.28 11.66 1.59
N THR A 80 -1.95 10.94 2.49
CA THR A 80 -2.99 11.51 3.33
C THR A 80 -2.47 11.74 4.74
N THR A 81 -2.72 12.93 5.30
CA THR A 81 -2.20 13.33 6.60
C THR A 81 -3.08 14.42 7.24
N SER A 82 -3.09 14.49 8.56
CA SER A 82 -3.69 15.61 9.30
C SER A 82 -2.84 16.89 9.32
N ARG A 83 -1.57 16.82 8.83
CA ARG A 83 -0.58 17.92 8.83
C ARG A 83 0.13 18.04 7.48
N PRO A 84 -0.57 18.44 6.41
CA PRO A 84 0.00 18.45 5.06
C PRO A 84 1.23 19.35 4.93
N GLY A 85 1.30 20.47 5.66
CA GLY A 85 2.46 21.36 5.61
C GLY A 85 3.78 20.71 6.04
N GLU A 86 3.74 19.67 6.90
CA GLU A 86 4.96 18.96 7.33
C GLU A 86 5.52 18.05 6.24
N LEU A 87 4.70 17.63 5.29
CA LEU A 87 5.04 16.72 4.19
C LEU A 87 4.97 17.38 2.81
N ALA A 88 4.71 18.70 2.74
CA ALA A 88 4.59 19.44 1.47
C ALA A 88 5.83 19.32 0.57
N TYR A 89 7.02 19.12 1.15
CA TYR A 89 8.26 18.91 0.41
C TYR A 89 8.22 17.71 -0.54
N LEU A 90 7.33 16.74 -0.30
CA LEU A 90 7.15 15.56 -1.16
C LEU A 90 6.58 15.93 -2.53
N GLU A 91 5.86 17.05 -2.66
CA GLU A 91 5.31 17.54 -3.93
C GLU A 91 6.40 18.08 -4.88
N ASP A 92 7.62 18.29 -4.37
CA ASP A 92 8.81 18.63 -5.13
C ASP A 92 9.72 17.41 -5.41
N ARG A 93 9.30 16.20 -4.99
CA ARG A 93 10.05 14.96 -5.15
C ARG A 93 9.41 14.07 -6.20
N GLU A 94 10.23 13.36 -6.96
CA GLU A 94 9.80 12.40 -7.96
C GLU A 94 10.21 10.98 -7.57
N PHE A 95 9.27 10.04 -7.67
CA PHE A 95 9.45 8.62 -7.39
C PHE A 95 9.08 7.83 -8.65
N ASP A 96 10.06 7.29 -9.33
CA ASP A 96 9.89 6.52 -10.59
C ASP A 96 8.96 7.23 -11.60
N GLY A 97 9.18 8.55 -11.83
CA GLY A 97 8.38 9.38 -12.75
C GLY A 97 7.04 9.86 -12.21
N LEU A 98 6.75 9.64 -10.92
CA LEU A 98 5.53 10.11 -10.26
C LEU A 98 5.85 11.12 -9.17
N VAL A 99 5.09 12.21 -9.13
CA VAL A 99 5.12 13.20 -8.04
C VAL A 99 3.92 12.98 -7.14
N PRO A 100 4.09 12.72 -5.84
CA PRO A 100 2.97 12.49 -4.92
C PRO A 100 2.19 13.78 -4.66
N ARG A 101 0.88 13.65 -4.46
CA ARG A 101 0.03 14.72 -3.94
C ARG A 101 -0.13 14.56 -2.43
N VAL A 102 0.10 15.62 -1.68
CA VAL A 102 -0.14 15.65 -0.23
C VAL A 102 -1.53 16.23 0.05
N VAL A 103 -2.40 15.44 0.67
CA VAL A 103 -3.81 15.76 0.87
C VAL A 103 -4.16 15.73 2.36
N MET A 104 -4.89 16.75 2.81
CA MET A 104 -5.43 16.81 4.17
C MET A 104 -6.43 15.66 4.39
N ASP A 105 -6.34 15.01 5.56
CA ASP A 105 -7.40 14.10 6.00
C ASP A 105 -8.76 14.79 6.04
N ILE A 106 -9.81 14.08 5.65
CA ILE A 106 -11.18 14.59 5.77
C ILE A 106 -11.56 14.79 7.24
N ASP A 107 -12.55 15.65 7.49
CA ASP A 107 -13.04 15.88 8.84
C ASP A 107 -13.68 14.63 9.44
N GLY A 108 -13.46 14.43 10.72
CA GLY A 108 -14.02 13.31 11.46
C GLY A 108 -13.16 12.87 12.64
N PRO A 109 -13.66 11.94 13.45
CA PRO A 109 -12.93 11.39 14.58
C PRO A 109 -11.61 10.74 14.17
N ALA A 110 -10.56 10.99 14.94
CA ALA A 110 -9.25 10.41 14.68
C ALA A 110 -9.29 8.88 14.78
N GLY A 111 -8.66 8.20 13.82
CA GLY A 111 -8.59 6.74 13.80
C GLY A 111 -8.41 6.17 12.40
N ALA A 112 -8.26 4.87 12.32
CA ALA A 112 -7.97 4.18 11.06
C ALA A 112 -9.10 4.33 10.01
N MET A 113 -10.38 4.42 10.43
CA MET A 113 -11.49 4.66 9.51
C MET A 113 -11.37 6.01 8.81
N ARG A 114 -10.97 7.09 9.53
CA ARG A 114 -10.74 8.39 8.92
C ARG A 114 -9.64 8.31 7.88
N GLY A 115 -8.54 7.63 8.18
CA GLY A 115 -7.46 7.43 7.22
C GLY A 115 -7.92 6.71 5.95
N ILE A 116 -8.69 5.63 6.08
CA ILE A 116 -9.23 4.90 4.93
C ILE A 116 -10.20 5.78 4.12
N ALA A 117 -11.14 6.47 4.77
CA ALA A 117 -12.08 7.35 4.10
C ALA A 117 -11.35 8.51 3.38
N SER A 118 -10.33 9.12 4.02
CA SER A 118 -9.46 10.12 3.42
C SER A 118 -8.75 9.58 2.17
N SER A 119 -8.15 8.40 2.28
CA SER A 119 -7.41 7.76 1.19
C SER A 119 -8.31 7.47 -0.01
N LEU A 120 -9.48 6.87 0.22
CA LEU A 120 -10.45 6.56 -0.84
C LEU A 120 -11.02 7.82 -1.50
N THR A 121 -11.20 8.90 -0.75
CA THR A 121 -11.70 10.18 -1.27
C THR A 121 -10.61 10.93 -2.06
N ALA A 122 -9.36 10.89 -1.60
CA ALA A 122 -8.25 11.58 -2.23
C ALA A 122 -7.78 10.92 -3.54
N ALA A 123 -7.92 9.61 -3.68
CA ALA A 123 -7.54 8.85 -4.86
C ALA A 123 -8.42 9.22 -6.07
N ARG A 124 -7.85 9.14 -7.28
CA ARG A 124 -8.55 9.47 -8.54
C ARG A 124 -8.83 8.25 -9.40
N LEU A 125 -8.06 7.17 -9.24
CA LEU A 125 -8.16 5.97 -10.06
C LEU A 125 -9.16 4.96 -9.44
N PRO A 126 -9.67 4.00 -10.24
CA PRO A 126 -10.70 3.05 -9.80
C PRO A 126 -10.29 2.14 -8.65
N LEU A 127 -9.01 1.72 -8.62
CA LEU A 127 -8.44 0.89 -7.56
C LEU A 127 -7.54 1.74 -6.67
N VAL A 128 -7.57 1.48 -5.37
CA VAL A 128 -6.82 2.23 -4.37
C VAL A 128 -6.08 1.26 -3.46
N ALA A 129 -4.76 1.22 -3.59
CA ALA A 129 -3.90 0.59 -2.60
C ALA A 129 -3.73 1.56 -1.43
N ILE A 130 -4.11 1.15 -0.24
CA ILE A 130 -3.94 1.93 0.99
C ILE A 130 -2.85 1.25 1.81
N VAL A 131 -1.78 2.00 2.10
CA VAL A 131 -0.62 1.51 2.85
C VAL A 131 -0.28 2.47 3.98
N ALA A 132 0.00 1.93 5.16
CA ALA A 132 0.48 2.73 6.28
C ALA A 132 1.94 3.17 6.07
N CYS A 133 2.28 4.39 6.48
CA CYS A 133 3.63 4.94 6.30
C CYS A 133 4.72 4.22 7.10
N ASP A 134 4.35 3.33 8.04
CA ASP A 134 5.24 2.56 8.90
C ASP A 134 5.59 1.16 8.36
N MET A 135 5.31 0.90 7.09
CA MET A 135 5.57 -0.38 6.41
C MET A 135 6.72 -0.26 5.39
N PRO A 136 8.00 -0.16 5.84
CA PRO A 136 9.15 0.09 4.95
C PRO A 136 9.42 -1.02 3.94
N PHE A 137 8.86 -2.20 4.17
CA PHE A 137 9.06 -3.40 3.34
C PHE A 137 7.84 -3.73 2.48
N VAL A 138 6.84 -2.83 2.36
CA VAL A 138 5.67 -3.08 1.50
C VAL A 138 6.10 -3.61 0.13
N SER A 139 5.47 -4.71 -0.32
CA SER A 139 5.83 -5.34 -1.59
C SER A 139 4.96 -4.79 -2.74
N PRO A 140 5.58 -4.21 -3.79
CA PRO A 140 4.86 -3.85 -5.01
C PRO A 140 4.16 -5.05 -5.66
N GLU A 141 4.78 -6.24 -5.60
CA GLU A 141 4.24 -7.48 -6.15
C GLU A 141 2.98 -7.91 -5.40
N LEU A 142 2.99 -7.82 -4.06
CA LEU A 142 1.80 -8.08 -3.26
C LEU A 142 0.67 -7.12 -3.59
N VAL A 143 0.97 -5.81 -3.64
CA VAL A 143 -0.01 -4.78 -4.02
C VAL A 143 -0.58 -5.06 -5.41
N GLY A 144 0.26 -5.49 -6.35
CA GLY A 144 -0.15 -5.93 -7.67
C GLY A 144 -1.11 -7.11 -7.63
N ALA A 145 -0.79 -8.16 -6.87
CA ALA A 145 -1.63 -9.35 -6.72
C ALA A 145 -2.98 -9.03 -6.07
N LEU A 146 -3.00 -8.16 -5.06
CA LEU A 146 -4.25 -7.67 -4.46
C LEU A 146 -5.11 -6.91 -5.47
N ALA A 147 -4.49 -6.05 -6.30
CA ALA A 147 -5.20 -5.30 -7.34
C ALA A 147 -5.81 -6.21 -8.40
N ASP A 148 -5.10 -7.26 -8.83
CA ASP A 148 -5.64 -8.26 -9.77
C ASP A 148 -6.86 -8.96 -9.20
N ARG A 149 -6.83 -9.36 -7.93
CA ARG A 149 -7.97 -10.02 -7.27
C ARG A 149 -9.21 -9.14 -7.23
N VAL A 150 -9.05 -7.81 -7.00
CA VAL A 150 -10.17 -6.86 -7.02
C VAL A 150 -10.65 -6.61 -8.45
N LYS A 151 -9.72 -6.54 -9.41
CA LYS A 151 -10.04 -6.25 -10.82
C LYS A 151 -10.78 -7.39 -11.51
N GLU A 152 -10.31 -8.62 -11.31
CA GLU A 152 -10.81 -9.82 -12.01
C GLU A 152 -12.08 -10.40 -11.39
N GLY A 153 -12.41 -10.03 -10.16
CA GLY A 153 -13.53 -10.58 -9.40
C GLY A 153 -14.60 -9.56 -9.02
N PRO A 154 -15.66 -10.03 -8.38
CA PRO A 154 -16.72 -9.17 -7.85
C PRO A 154 -16.32 -8.47 -6.54
N LEU A 155 -15.03 -8.46 -6.19
CA LEU A 155 -14.56 -7.93 -4.92
C LEU A 155 -14.55 -6.41 -4.92
N ASP A 156 -14.94 -5.83 -3.79
CA ASP A 156 -14.78 -4.41 -3.47
C ASP A 156 -13.46 -4.14 -2.74
N VAL A 157 -12.94 -5.15 -2.03
CA VAL A 157 -11.66 -5.07 -1.35
C VAL A 157 -10.97 -6.43 -1.35
N CYS A 158 -9.64 -6.43 -1.48
CA CYS A 158 -8.80 -7.60 -1.20
C CYS A 158 -7.80 -7.24 -0.09
N VAL A 159 -7.83 -8.03 0.99
CA VAL A 159 -7.06 -7.77 2.22
C VAL A 159 -6.12 -8.95 2.48
N PRO A 160 -4.84 -8.73 2.80
CA PRO A 160 -3.96 -9.79 3.29
C PRO A 160 -4.47 -10.33 4.64
N ARG A 161 -4.37 -11.65 4.81
CA ARG A 161 -4.77 -12.36 6.03
C ARG A 161 -3.65 -13.29 6.48
N GLU A 162 -3.11 -13.01 7.65
CA GLU A 162 -2.12 -13.81 8.35
C GLU A 162 -2.76 -14.57 9.52
N GLU A 163 -2.00 -15.46 10.18
CA GLU A 163 -2.43 -16.11 11.43
C GLU A 163 -2.79 -15.10 12.53
N ARG A 164 -2.08 -13.95 12.58
CA ARG A 164 -2.31 -12.87 13.54
C ARG A 164 -3.54 -12.02 13.24
N GLY A 165 -4.10 -12.09 12.03
CA GLY A 165 -5.25 -11.31 11.62
C GLY A 165 -5.18 -10.79 10.19
N ILE A 166 -5.95 -9.76 9.90
CA ILE A 166 -6.00 -9.09 8.60
C ILE A 166 -5.21 -7.79 8.63
N GLU A 167 -4.59 -7.42 7.48
CA GLU A 167 -3.82 -6.19 7.31
C GLU A 167 -4.56 -5.18 6.40
N PRO A 168 -5.57 -4.48 6.92
CA PRO A 168 -6.38 -3.58 6.10
C PRO A 168 -5.65 -2.29 5.69
N LEU A 169 -4.50 -1.99 6.31
CA LEU A 169 -3.61 -0.89 5.94
C LEU A 169 -2.45 -1.35 5.03
N CYS A 170 -2.64 -2.50 4.37
CA CYS A 170 -1.89 -2.94 3.20
C CYS A 170 -2.86 -3.66 2.26
N ALA A 171 -3.93 -2.99 1.81
CA ALA A 171 -5.04 -3.59 1.08
C ALA A 171 -5.36 -2.79 -0.18
N VAL A 172 -6.03 -3.43 -1.15
CA VAL A 172 -6.52 -2.77 -2.36
C VAL A 172 -8.05 -2.74 -2.34
N TRP A 173 -8.59 -1.56 -2.60
CA TRP A 173 -10.00 -1.23 -2.49
C TRP A 173 -10.55 -0.74 -3.83
N ARG A 174 -11.79 -1.10 -4.16
CA ARG A 174 -12.54 -0.48 -5.27
C ARG A 174 -13.09 0.85 -4.78
N ARG A 175 -12.61 1.93 -5.37
CA ARG A 175 -12.94 3.30 -4.94
C ARG A 175 -14.45 3.58 -4.96
N GLU A 176 -15.12 3.21 -6.05
CA GLU A 176 -16.52 3.56 -6.30
C GLU A 176 -17.47 3.02 -5.22
N SER A 177 -17.30 1.77 -4.81
CA SER A 177 -18.15 1.13 -3.79
C SER A 177 -17.69 1.45 -2.36
N CYS A 178 -16.37 1.54 -2.12
CA CYS A 178 -15.84 1.65 -0.77
C CYS A 178 -15.79 3.09 -0.24
N ALA A 179 -15.59 4.12 -1.09
CA ALA A 179 -15.48 5.51 -0.62
C ALA A 179 -16.79 6.00 0.04
N PRO A 180 -17.98 5.85 -0.56
CA PRO A 180 -19.22 6.23 0.09
C PRO A 180 -19.46 5.46 1.40
N ALA A 181 -19.23 4.14 1.41
CA ALA A 181 -19.41 3.29 2.57
C ALA A 181 -18.49 3.69 3.74
N ALA A 182 -17.23 4.04 3.45
CA ALA A 182 -16.27 4.51 4.45
C ALA A 182 -16.68 5.88 5.04
N CYS A 183 -17.14 6.82 4.20
CA CYS A 183 -17.61 8.14 4.65
C CYS A 183 -18.86 8.02 5.53
N GLU A 184 -19.83 7.17 5.17
CA GLU A 184 -21.01 6.93 5.99
C GLU A 184 -20.67 6.31 7.35
N LEU A 185 -19.74 5.35 7.39
CA LEU A 185 -19.28 4.75 8.64
C LEU A 185 -18.49 5.74 9.50
N LEU A 186 -17.70 6.61 8.89
CA LEU A 186 -16.97 7.66 9.60
C LEU A 186 -17.92 8.65 10.29
N ALA A 187 -19.06 8.96 9.67
CA ALA A 187 -20.11 9.83 10.23
C ALA A 187 -20.98 9.12 11.30
N SER A 188 -20.77 7.82 11.53
CA SER A 188 -21.53 7.00 12.50
C SER A 188 -20.68 6.62 13.71
N ASP A 189 -21.28 5.97 14.71
CA ASP A 189 -20.55 5.39 15.86
C ASP A 189 -19.81 4.08 15.50
N ARG A 190 -19.90 3.60 14.26
CA ARG A 190 -19.33 2.32 13.80
C ARG A 190 -18.01 2.49 13.04
N GLN A 191 -17.02 3.13 13.65
CA GLN A 191 -15.77 3.55 13.02
C GLN A 191 -14.66 2.49 13.01
N ARG A 192 -14.98 1.23 13.27
CA ARG A 192 -13.99 0.14 13.15
C ARG A 192 -13.86 -0.27 11.69
N ILE A 193 -12.63 -0.47 11.20
CA ILE A 193 -12.36 -0.92 9.82
C ILE A 193 -13.14 -2.21 9.49
N ARG A 194 -13.28 -3.11 10.47
CA ARG A 194 -14.05 -4.34 10.30
C ARG A 194 -15.49 -4.07 9.86
N CYS A 195 -16.10 -3.00 10.36
CA CYS A 195 -17.47 -2.64 9.92
C CYS A 195 -17.54 -2.28 8.44
N LEU A 196 -16.46 -1.72 7.86
CA LEU A 196 -16.38 -1.46 6.43
C LEU A 196 -16.19 -2.76 5.65
N ILE A 197 -15.26 -3.62 6.09
CA ILE A 197 -15.00 -4.93 5.46
C ILE A 197 -16.25 -5.81 5.46
N ASP A 198 -17.01 -5.82 6.56
CA ASP A 198 -18.26 -6.60 6.69
C ASP A 198 -19.41 -6.02 5.82
N ARG A 199 -19.29 -4.79 5.34
CA ARG A 199 -20.32 -4.09 4.53
C ARG A 199 -20.12 -4.24 3.03
N VAL A 200 -18.92 -4.62 2.58
CA VAL A 200 -18.51 -4.72 1.18
C VAL A 200 -18.15 -6.16 0.81
N HIS A 201 -18.03 -6.46 -0.48
CA HIS A 201 -17.56 -7.78 -0.92
C HIS A 201 -16.05 -7.91 -0.69
N ALA A 202 -15.67 -8.44 0.46
CA ALA A 202 -14.28 -8.61 0.83
C ALA A 202 -13.73 -9.97 0.39
N GLY A 203 -12.54 -9.96 -0.21
CA GLY A 203 -11.72 -11.15 -0.45
C GLY A 203 -10.41 -11.08 0.32
N TYR A 204 -9.73 -12.21 0.41
CA TYR A 204 -8.49 -12.32 1.17
C TYR A 204 -7.41 -13.01 0.35
N LEU A 205 -6.16 -12.61 0.57
CA LEU A 205 -4.98 -13.40 0.26
C LEU A 205 -4.42 -13.98 1.55
N ASP A 206 -4.37 -15.30 1.63
CA ASP A 206 -3.82 -16.02 2.79
C ASP A 206 -2.29 -16.12 2.70
N GLU A 207 -1.61 -16.42 3.81
CA GLU A 207 -0.15 -16.46 3.90
C GLU A 207 0.56 -17.18 2.75
N PRO A 208 0.14 -18.39 2.28
CA PRO A 208 0.78 -19.02 1.14
C PRO A 208 0.72 -18.17 -0.14
N GLN A 209 -0.38 -17.45 -0.36
CA GLN A 209 -0.56 -16.57 -1.52
C GLN A 209 0.25 -15.29 -1.37
N ILE A 210 0.35 -14.75 -0.14
CA ILE A 210 1.18 -13.61 0.20
C ILE A 210 2.65 -13.93 -0.05
N ILE A 211 3.14 -15.08 0.47
CA ILE A 211 4.52 -15.53 0.28
C ILE A 211 4.81 -15.77 -1.21
N ALA A 212 3.86 -16.32 -1.95
CA ALA A 212 4.01 -16.51 -3.39
C ALA A 212 4.15 -15.19 -4.15
N ALA A 213 3.46 -14.12 -3.71
CA ALA A 213 3.52 -12.80 -4.33
C ALA A 213 4.72 -11.97 -3.84
N ALA A 214 4.92 -11.86 -2.52
CA ALA A 214 5.90 -10.96 -1.89
C ALA A 214 7.25 -11.62 -1.58
N GLY A 215 7.34 -12.93 -1.65
CA GLY A 215 8.52 -13.72 -1.27
C GLY A 215 8.64 -13.98 0.24
N SER A 216 7.99 -13.18 1.08
CA SER A 216 8.01 -13.34 2.55
C SER A 216 6.88 -12.54 3.20
N LEU A 217 6.69 -12.71 4.51
CA LEU A 217 5.77 -11.89 5.33
C LEU A 217 6.43 -10.60 5.86
N LEU A 218 7.71 -10.35 5.53
CA LEU A 218 8.42 -9.13 5.94
C LEU A 218 7.71 -7.84 5.49
N CYS A 219 6.91 -7.93 4.42
CA CYS A 219 6.14 -6.79 3.90
C CYS A 219 5.14 -6.19 4.91
N PHE A 220 4.82 -6.88 6.01
CA PHE A 220 3.94 -6.41 7.08
C PHE A 220 4.67 -5.98 8.35
N GLU A 221 6.02 -6.03 8.36
CA GLU A 221 6.77 -5.50 9.50
C GLU A 221 6.59 -3.99 9.61
N ASN A 222 5.98 -3.58 10.73
CA ASN A 222 5.76 -2.20 11.09
C ASN A 222 6.86 -1.70 12.00
N VAL A 223 7.32 -0.47 11.81
CA VAL A 223 8.32 0.17 12.66
C VAL A 223 7.67 1.23 13.53
N ASN A 224 7.54 0.99 14.85
CA ASN A 224 6.82 1.85 15.78
C ASN A 224 7.69 2.41 16.92
N THR A 225 8.85 1.78 17.17
CA THR A 225 9.79 2.15 18.22
C THR A 225 11.19 2.32 17.66
N PRO A 226 12.10 3.07 18.32
CA PRO A 226 13.50 3.18 17.88
C PRO A 226 14.20 1.82 17.75
N GLU A 227 13.86 0.87 18.61
CA GLU A 227 14.41 -0.49 18.58
C GLU A 227 13.92 -1.26 17.37
N GLU A 228 12.64 -1.14 17.00
CA GLU A 228 12.07 -1.72 15.77
C GLU A 228 12.68 -1.09 14.52
N PHE A 229 12.93 0.24 14.52
CA PHE A 229 13.64 0.90 13.44
C PHE A 229 15.04 0.31 13.24
N ALA A 230 15.84 0.22 14.31
CA ALA A 230 17.19 -0.32 14.23
C ALA A 230 17.21 -1.80 13.79
N ALA A 231 16.25 -2.60 14.26
CA ALA A 231 16.12 -3.99 13.84
C ALA A 231 15.72 -4.11 12.35
N ALA A 232 14.78 -3.27 11.89
CA ALA A 232 14.33 -3.25 10.50
C ALA A 232 15.44 -2.78 9.54
N GLU A 233 16.25 -1.79 9.93
CA GLU A 233 17.39 -1.34 9.11
C GLU A 233 18.43 -2.44 8.85
N LEU A 234 18.55 -3.42 9.75
CA LEU A 234 19.42 -4.60 9.52
C LEU A 234 18.86 -5.58 8.48
N LEU A 235 17.56 -5.45 8.14
CA LEU A 235 16.87 -6.31 7.16
C LEU A 235 16.70 -5.63 5.80
N ALA A 236 16.99 -4.32 5.70
CA ALA A 236 16.81 -3.50 4.51
C ALA A 236 18.00 -3.59 3.57
#